data_c49ecd4a647b6e27d88c9d96980747e6
#
_entry.id   c49ecd4a647b6e27d88c9d96980747e6
#
_cell.length_a   1.000
_cell.length_b   1.000
_cell.length_c   1.000
_cell.angle_alpha   90.00
_cell.angle_beta   90.00
_cell.angle_gamma   90.00
#
_symmetry.space_group_name_H-M   'P 1'
#
loop_
_entity.id
_entity.type
_entity.pdbx_description
1 polymer ?
#
loop_
_entity_poly.entity_id
_entity_poly.type
_entity_poly.pdbx_seq_one_letter_code
_entity_poly.pdbx_strand_id
1 'polypeptide(L)'
;MKLKLYHAKWSLCSQMVRVAMEEKGLSYESNLIKLVDHYPKGENLSPEYLAINPKGVVPSIDLDGEIVTESTNIIKRLNTLTGKKDIDLWPADVDQEKLNAWVEDTTLTDGVPLGKTLGTAIPPFSLILINFMVKKYLSFFQAIKVFWKHPLRDRGWGFLAMKFFNIHKPVAARCYKVLVESLFDIEKNLEDSGPYFLGKFSHIDINLMLSLI
;
A
#
# COMPACT_ATOMS: atom_id res chain seq x y z
N MET A 1 -10.44 23.69 -4.27
CA MET A 1 -9.69 22.43 -4.42
C MET A 1 -10.63 21.28 -4.12
N LYS A 2 -10.86 20.42 -5.07
CA LYS A 2 -11.66 19.19 -4.91
C LYS A 2 -10.71 18.00 -4.91
N LEU A 3 -10.58 17.36 -3.77
CA LEU A 3 -9.70 16.20 -3.58
C LEU A 3 -10.55 14.97 -3.30
N LYS A 4 -10.44 13.94 -4.13
CA LYS A 4 -11.09 12.64 -3.92
C LYS A 4 -10.04 11.57 -3.70
N LEU A 5 -10.30 10.66 -2.77
CA LEU A 5 -9.46 9.49 -2.51
C LEU A 5 -10.24 8.22 -2.84
N TYR A 6 -9.73 7.45 -3.78
CA TYR A 6 -10.18 6.09 -4.08
C TYR A 6 -9.31 5.11 -3.31
N HIS A 7 -9.89 4.39 -2.34
CA HIS A 7 -9.13 3.59 -1.40
C HIS A 7 -9.88 2.34 -0.91
N ALA A 8 -9.16 1.40 -0.32
CA ALA A 8 -9.77 0.25 0.37
C ALA A 8 -9.38 0.26 1.85
N LYS A 9 -10.30 -0.20 2.72
CA LYS A 9 -10.09 -0.18 4.19
C LYS A 9 -8.87 -0.98 4.62
N TRP A 10 -8.66 -2.14 4.01
CA TRP A 10 -7.62 -3.11 4.38
C TRP A 10 -6.31 -2.96 3.59
N SER A 11 -6.23 -2.00 2.68
CA SER A 11 -5.01 -1.75 1.91
C SER A 11 -4.03 -0.91 2.72
N LEU A 12 -2.85 -1.45 2.98
CA LEU A 12 -1.75 -0.75 3.66
C LEU A 12 -1.41 0.57 2.95
N CYS A 13 -1.20 0.53 1.62
CA CYS A 13 -0.91 1.74 0.84
C CYS A 13 -2.03 2.80 0.93
N SER A 14 -3.30 2.35 1.00
CA SER A 14 -4.42 3.28 1.21
C SER A 14 -4.42 3.89 2.62
N GLN A 15 -3.98 3.14 3.63
CA GLN A 15 -3.84 3.66 4.99
C GLN A 15 -2.74 4.71 5.07
N MET A 16 -1.58 4.47 4.42
CA MET A 16 -0.49 5.45 4.33
C MET A 16 -0.97 6.80 3.79
N VAL A 17 -1.73 6.78 2.68
CA VAL A 17 -2.27 8.01 2.09
C VAL A 17 -3.30 8.69 3.00
N ARG A 18 -4.18 7.93 3.67
CA ARG A 18 -5.14 8.50 4.64
C ARG A 18 -4.43 9.19 5.80
N VAL A 19 -3.42 8.53 6.38
CA VAL A 19 -2.64 9.13 7.47
C VAL A 19 -1.95 10.39 6.99
N ALA A 20 -1.32 10.39 5.82
CA ALA A 20 -0.69 11.59 5.26
C ALA A 20 -1.68 12.75 5.07
N MET A 21 -2.91 12.46 4.61
CA MET A 21 -3.97 13.47 4.48
C MET A 21 -4.41 14.02 5.86
N GLU A 22 -4.59 13.16 6.84
CA GLU A 22 -4.97 13.56 8.21
C GLU A 22 -3.87 14.36 8.90
N GLU A 23 -2.60 13.95 8.74
CA GLU A 23 -1.47 14.68 9.29
C GLU A 23 -1.33 16.08 8.70
N LYS A 24 -1.58 16.25 7.41
CA LYS A 24 -1.63 17.59 6.77
C LYS A 24 -2.94 18.33 7.02
N GLY A 25 -3.95 17.71 7.61
CA GLY A 25 -5.28 18.32 7.80
C GLY A 25 -5.99 18.62 6.49
N LEU A 26 -5.83 17.77 5.47
CA LEU A 26 -6.49 17.91 4.16
C LEU A 26 -7.91 17.32 4.21
N SER A 27 -8.88 18.10 3.73
CA SER A 27 -10.25 17.59 3.55
C SER A 27 -10.39 16.90 2.19
N TYR A 28 -10.99 15.71 2.16
CA TYR A 28 -11.17 14.94 0.93
C TYR A 28 -12.51 14.18 0.90
N GLU A 29 -12.97 13.88 -0.31
CA GLU A 29 -14.11 12.98 -0.55
C GLU A 29 -13.59 11.53 -0.54
N SER A 30 -14.13 10.70 0.36
CA SER A 30 -13.75 9.30 0.52
C SER A 30 -14.57 8.39 -0.41
N ASN A 31 -13.91 7.74 -1.36
CA ASN A 31 -14.51 6.79 -2.30
C ASN A 31 -13.95 5.39 -2.02
N LEU A 32 -14.72 4.58 -1.28
CA LEU A 32 -14.33 3.21 -0.93
C LEU A 32 -14.48 2.30 -2.15
N ILE A 33 -13.41 1.57 -2.47
CA ILE A 33 -13.34 0.58 -3.54
C ILE A 33 -13.28 -0.82 -2.94
N LYS A 34 -14.21 -1.69 -3.33
CA LYS A 34 -14.20 -3.10 -2.95
C LYS A 34 -13.22 -3.86 -3.83
N LEU A 35 -12.21 -4.47 -3.23
CA LEU A 35 -11.22 -5.25 -3.97
C LEU A 35 -11.73 -6.65 -4.31
N VAL A 36 -11.43 -7.14 -5.51
CA VAL A 36 -11.86 -8.47 -6.00
C VAL A 36 -11.27 -9.63 -5.20
N ASP A 37 -10.15 -9.43 -4.55
CA ASP A 37 -9.50 -10.41 -3.67
C ASP A 37 -10.13 -10.50 -2.28
N HIS A 38 -10.92 -9.50 -1.89
CA HIS A 38 -11.64 -9.47 -0.61
C HIS A 38 -13.16 -9.62 -0.76
N TYR A 39 -13.72 -9.28 -1.90
CA TYR A 39 -15.17 -9.23 -2.11
C TYR A 39 -15.58 -9.97 -3.38
N PRO A 40 -16.68 -10.76 -3.34
CA PRO A 40 -17.20 -11.48 -4.52
C PRO A 40 -17.57 -10.58 -5.70
N LYS A 41 -17.94 -9.34 -5.41
CA LYS A 41 -18.24 -8.28 -6.39
C LYS A 41 -17.29 -7.12 -6.12
N GLY A 42 -16.03 -7.30 -6.51
CA GLY A 42 -15.03 -6.24 -6.41
C GLY A 42 -15.23 -5.18 -7.49
N GLU A 43 -14.86 -3.96 -7.17
CA GLU A 43 -15.04 -2.77 -8.01
C GLU A 43 -13.74 -2.32 -8.66
N ASN A 44 -12.59 -2.74 -8.12
CA ASN A 44 -11.27 -2.30 -8.62
C ASN A 44 -10.92 -2.79 -10.04
N LEU A 45 -11.63 -3.78 -10.56
CA LEU A 45 -11.49 -4.24 -11.95
C LEU A 45 -12.70 -3.86 -12.82
N SER A 46 -13.57 -2.96 -12.35
CA SER A 46 -14.65 -2.43 -13.17
C SER A 46 -14.11 -1.44 -14.21
N PRO A 47 -14.78 -1.30 -15.38
CA PRO A 47 -14.37 -0.32 -16.39
C PRO A 47 -14.25 1.10 -15.85
N GLU A 48 -15.14 1.50 -14.93
CA GLU A 48 -15.18 2.82 -14.32
C GLU A 48 -13.92 3.08 -13.49
N TYR A 49 -13.50 2.11 -12.67
CA TYR A 49 -12.29 2.29 -11.87
C TYR A 49 -11.01 2.10 -12.70
N LEU A 50 -11.00 1.19 -13.67
CA LEU A 50 -9.86 1.02 -14.58
C LEU A 50 -9.59 2.26 -15.45
N ALA A 51 -10.60 3.11 -15.69
CA ALA A 51 -10.42 4.41 -16.32
C ALA A 51 -9.66 5.41 -15.42
N ILE A 52 -9.74 5.24 -14.08
CA ILE A 52 -9.01 6.04 -13.08
C ILE A 52 -7.61 5.43 -12.86
N ASN A 53 -7.55 4.13 -12.61
CA ASN A 53 -6.30 3.41 -12.39
C ASN A 53 -6.25 2.13 -13.24
N PRO A 54 -5.56 2.16 -14.39
CA PRO A 54 -5.49 1.00 -15.29
C PRO A 54 -4.87 -0.25 -14.68
N LYS A 55 -4.10 -0.12 -13.59
CA LYS A 55 -3.54 -1.26 -12.85
C LYS A 55 -4.60 -1.97 -11.99
N GLY A 56 -5.77 -1.34 -11.74
CA GLY A 56 -6.82 -1.89 -10.89
C GLY A 56 -6.41 -2.05 -9.42
N VAL A 57 -5.52 -1.18 -8.94
CA VAL A 57 -5.03 -1.15 -7.55
C VAL A 57 -5.43 0.15 -6.85
N VAL A 58 -5.38 0.15 -5.53
CA VAL A 58 -5.61 1.32 -4.68
C VAL A 58 -4.35 1.63 -3.87
N PRO A 59 -4.14 2.89 -3.46
CA PRO A 59 -4.97 4.07 -3.64
C PRO A 59 -4.79 4.79 -4.97
N SER A 60 -5.74 5.68 -5.29
CA SER A 60 -5.62 6.72 -6.31
C SER A 60 -6.27 8.00 -5.81
N ILE A 61 -5.82 9.16 -6.23
CA ILE A 61 -6.49 10.43 -5.98
C ILE A 61 -6.90 11.12 -7.28
N ASP A 62 -7.96 11.91 -7.18
CA ASP A 62 -8.36 12.89 -8.18
C ASP A 62 -8.28 14.28 -7.52
N LEU A 63 -7.33 15.08 -7.96
CA LEU A 63 -7.11 16.43 -7.49
C LEU A 63 -7.49 17.42 -8.60
N ASP A 64 -8.71 17.98 -8.53
CA ASP A 64 -9.26 18.91 -9.53
C ASP A 64 -9.15 18.36 -10.99
N GLY A 65 -9.29 17.04 -11.17
CA GLY A 65 -9.16 16.34 -12.47
C GLY A 65 -7.78 15.73 -12.75
N GLU A 66 -6.77 16.04 -11.95
CA GLU A 66 -5.45 15.38 -12.01
C GLU A 66 -5.51 14.04 -11.28
N ILE A 67 -5.33 12.93 -12.01
CA ILE A 67 -5.28 11.60 -11.41
C ILE A 67 -3.83 11.28 -11.03
N VAL A 68 -3.62 10.95 -9.75
CA VAL A 68 -2.33 10.47 -9.24
C VAL A 68 -2.51 9.08 -8.65
N THR A 69 -1.62 8.17 -9.01
CA THR A 69 -1.58 6.78 -8.53
C THR A 69 -0.24 6.50 -7.84
N GLU A 70 -0.13 5.34 -7.18
CA GLU A 70 1.00 4.92 -6.34
C GLU A 70 1.11 5.77 -5.04
N SER A 71 1.08 5.10 -3.89
CA SER A 71 1.01 5.78 -2.57
C SER A 71 2.12 6.80 -2.34
N THR A 72 3.36 6.47 -2.73
CA THR A 72 4.50 7.39 -2.61
C THR A 72 4.32 8.65 -3.47
N ASN A 73 3.88 8.50 -4.73
CA ASN A 73 3.63 9.63 -5.62
C ASN A 73 2.47 10.49 -5.12
N ILE A 74 1.42 9.82 -4.61
CA ILE A 74 0.29 10.52 -4.00
C ILE A 74 0.76 11.35 -2.81
N ILE A 75 1.54 10.76 -1.88
CA ILE A 75 2.01 11.48 -0.69
C ILE A 75 2.96 12.62 -1.08
N LYS A 76 3.85 12.42 -2.06
CA LYS A 76 4.66 13.53 -2.63
C LYS A 76 3.79 14.65 -3.17
N ARG A 77 2.73 14.32 -3.92
CA ARG A 77 1.80 15.33 -4.46
C ARG A 77 1.02 16.03 -3.36
N LEU A 78 0.54 15.29 -2.35
CA LEU A 78 -0.14 15.88 -1.19
C LEU A 78 0.78 16.81 -0.39
N ASN A 79 2.08 16.50 -0.32
CA ASN A 79 3.06 17.32 0.40
C ASN A 79 3.16 18.73 -0.18
N THR A 80 2.92 18.93 -1.48
CA THR A 80 2.90 20.25 -2.11
C THR A 80 1.64 21.07 -1.82
N LEU A 81 0.62 20.49 -1.17
CA LEU A 81 -0.63 21.16 -0.86
C LEU A 81 -0.55 21.81 0.53
N THR A 82 -1.16 22.99 0.62
CA THR A 82 -1.36 23.67 1.91
C THR A 82 -2.56 23.03 2.62
N GLY A 83 -2.31 22.40 3.74
CA GLY A 83 -3.31 21.84 4.64
C GLY A 83 -3.61 22.75 5.83
N LYS A 84 -4.46 22.30 6.75
CA LYS A 84 -4.73 22.99 8.02
C LYS A 84 -3.55 22.91 8.98
N LYS A 85 -2.71 21.90 8.83
CA LYS A 85 -1.47 21.69 9.59
C LYS A 85 -0.29 21.92 8.64
N ASP A 86 0.69 22.70 9.09
CA ASP A 86 1.92 22.96 8.33
C ASP A 86 2.94 21.84 8.61
N ILE A 87 2.67 20.68 8.05
CA ILE A 87 3.53 19.49 8.16
C ILE A 87 4.17 19.23 6.81
N ASP A 88 5.51 19.18 6.80
CA ASP A 88 6.29 18.76 5.66
C ASP A 88 6.62 17.26 5.79
N LEU A 89 6.12 16.45 4.86
CA LEU A 89 6.37 15.01 4.79
C LEU A 89 7.70 14.66 4.11
N TRP A 90 8.37 15.66 3.53
CA TRP A 90 9.72 15.57 2.92
C TRP A 90 10.62 16.71 3.41
N PRO A 91 10.92 16.81 4.73
CA PRO A 91 11.70 17.91 5.28
C PRO A 91 13.07 18.02 4.59
N ALA A 92 13.42 19.22 4.13
CA ALA A 92 14.65 19.44 3.38
C ALA A 92 15.94 19.27 4.21
N ASP A 93 15.82 19.35 5.53
CA ASP A 93 16.91 19.30 6.51
C ASP A 93 17.14 17.90 7.11
N VAL A 94 16.50 16.86 6.57
CA VAL A 94 16.85 15.46 6.86
C VAL A 94 17.69 14.88 5.73
N ASP A 95 18.38 13.77 6.01
CA ASP A 95 19.13 13.02 5.00
C ASP A 95 18.18 12.50 3.90
N GLN A 96 18.19 13.16 2.74
CA GLN A 96 17.31 12.88 1.62
C GLN A 96 17.58 11.53 0.95
N GLU A 97 18.85 11.11 0.91
CA GLU A 97 19.24 9.81 0.36
C GLU A 97 18.67 8.70 1.23
N LYS A 98 18.88 8.80 2.54
CA LYS A 98 18.35 7.86 3.52
C LYS A 98 16.82 7.85 3.54
N LEU A 99 16.17 9.03 3.48
CA LEU A 99 14.70 9.13 3.42
C LEU A 99 14.15 8.39 2.18
N ASN A 100 14.69 8.67 1.00
CA ASN A 100 14.20 8.05 -0.23
C ASN A 100 14.47 6.53 -0.24
N ALA A 101 15.64 6.07 0.19
CA ALA A 101 15.97 4.65 0.27
C ALA A 101 15.00 3.88 1.20
N TRP A 102 14.71 4.42 2.37
CA TRP A 102 13.79 3.79 3.31
C TRP A 102 12.32 3.88 2.85
N VAL A 103 11.92 4.97 2.22
CA VAL A 103 10.59 5.07 1.62
C VAL A 103 10.42 4.02 0.52
N GLU A 104 11.43 3.80 -0.31
CA GLU A 104 11.42 2.75 -1.34
C GLU A 104 11.34 1.35 -0.71
N ASP A 105 12.17 1.08 0.32
CA ASP A 105 12.19 -0.22 1.01
C ASP A 105 10.86 -0.54 1.72
N THR A 106 10.19 0.47 2.28
CA THR A 106 8.94 0.32 3.02
C THR A 106 7.68 0.39 2.14
N THR A 107 7.82 0.72 0.87
CA THR A 107 6.68 0.81 -0.07
C THR A 107 6.50 -0.50 -0.84
N LEU A 108 5.24 -0.91 -1.02
CA LEU A 108 4.92 -2.04 -1.90
C LEU A 108 5.09 -1.59 -3.36
N THR A 109 6.18 -2.00 -3.99
CA THR A 109 6.53 -1.63 -5.36
C THR A 109 6.24 -2.79 -6.32
N ASP A 110 5.55 -2.51 -7.44
CA ASP A 110 5.28 -3.50 -8.49
C ASP A 110 6.60 -4.01 -9.11
N GLY A 111 6.66 -5.31 -9.38
CA GLY A 111 7.84 -5.97 -9.95
C GLY A 111 8.90 -6.35 -8.92
N VAL A 112 8.80 -5.91 -7.67
CA VAL A 112 9.68 -6.35 -6.58
C VAL A 112 9.13 -7.63 -5.97
N PRO A 113 9.92 -8.73 -5.89
CA PRO A 113 9.45 -9.99 -5.34
C PRO A 113 9.01 -9.87 -3.87
N LEU A 114 7.94 -10.60 -3.50
CA LEU A 114 7.45 -10.65 -2.12
C LEU A 114 8.55 -11.13 -1.16
N GLY A 115 8.76 -10.39 -0.07
CA GLY A 115 9.79 -10.66 0.93
C GLY A 115 11.21 -10.31 0.48
N LYS A 116 11.37 -9.33 -0.40
CA LYS A 116 12.66 -8.73 -0.74
C LYS A 116 12.91 -7.45 0.05
N THR A 117 11.88 -6.68 0.29
CA THR A 117 11.88 -5.41 1.04
C THR A 117 10.83 -5.47 2.14
N LEU A 118 10.88 -4.56 3.12
CA LEU A 118 9.86 -4.50 4.17
C LEU A 118 8.47 -4.27 3.57
N GLY A 119 8.32 -3.34 2.63
CA GLY A 119 7.06 -3.06 1.95
C GLY A 119 6.48 -4.25 1.19
N THR A 120 7.33 -5.15 0.67
CA THR A 120 6.89 -6.40 0.02
C THR A 120 6.77 -7.58 0.98
N ALA A 121 7.26 -7.46 2.23
CA ALA A 121 7.15 -8.49 3.25
C ALA A 121 5.85 -8.41 4.06
N ILE A 122 5.24 -7.21 4.22
CA ILE A 122 4.03 -7.02 5.01
C ILE A 122 2.77 -7.63 4.36
N PRO A 123 2.44 -7.38 3.07
CA PRO A 123 1.21 -7.89 2.46
C PRO A 123 1.03 -9.42 2.56
N PRO A 124 2.09 -10.26 2.48
CA PRO A 124 1.96 -11.69 2.64
C PRO A 124 1.37 -12.18 3.96
N PHE A 125 1.42 -11.41 5.03
CA PHE A 125 0.75 -11.78 6.28
C PHE A 125 -0.77 -11.76 6.14
N SER A 126 -1.32 -10.91 5.28
CA SER A 126 -2.75 -10.90 4.94
C SER A 126 -3.16 -12.03 3.98
N LEU A 127 -2.21 -12.70 3.32
CA LEU A 127 -2.51 -13.79 2.36
C LEU A 127 -3.27 -14.95 2.99
N ILE A 128 -3.14 -15.19 4.30
CA ILE A 128 -3.92 -16.22 5.01
C ILE A 128 -5.40 -15.87 4.93
N LEU A 129 -5.76 -14.62 5.25
CA LEU A 129 -7.13 -14.13 5.16
C LEU A 129 -7.63 -14.09 3.72
N ILE A 130 -6.83 -13.56 2.82
CA ILE A 130 -7.14 -13.48 1.37
C ILE A 130 -7.38 -14.88 0.80
N ASN A 131 -6.51 -15.85 1.13
CA ASN A 131 -6.68 -17.25 0.72
C ASN A 131 -8.01 -17.83 1.20
N PHE A 132 -8.38 -17.57 2.46
CA PHE A 132 -9.68 -17.99 3.00
C PHE A 132 -10.83 -17.33 2.23
N MET A 133 -10.77 -16.02 1.99
CA MET A 133 -11.80 -15.26 1.28
C MET A 133 -11.98 -15.75 -0.16
N VAL A 134 -10.87 -15.90 -0.90
CA VAL A 134 -10.87 -16.41 -2.28
C VAL A 134 -11.43 -17.83 -2.35
N LYS A 135 -11.06 -18.70 -1.41
CA LYS A 135 -11.57 -20.09 -1.36
C LYS A 135 -13.05 -20.15 -1.03
N LYS A 136 -13.50 -19.34 -0.08
CA LYS A 136 -14.89 -19.36 0.42
C LYS A 136 -15.88 -18.68 -0.51
N TYR A 137 -15.53 -17.50 -1.04
CA TYR A 137 -16.50 -16.64 -1.72
C TYR A 137 -16.44 -16.68 -3.24
N LEU A 138 -15.36 -17.17 -3.84
CA LEU A 138 -15.25 -17.31 -5.29
C LEU A 138 -15.37 -18.77 -5.70
N SER A 139 -16.33 -19.09 -6.58
CA SER A 139 -16.35 -20.38 -7.26
C SER A 139 -15.15 -20.52 -8.21
N PHE A 140 -14.88 -21.76 -8.68
CA PHE A 140 -13.81 -22.02 -9.64
C PHE A 140 -13.88 -21.11 -10.88
N PHE A 141 -15.04 -21.07 -11.52
CA PHE A 141 -15.22 -20.27 -12.74
C PHE A 141 -15.15 -18.75 -12.48
N GLN A 142 -15.64 -18.30 -11.33
CA GLN A 142 -15.53 -16.90 -10.93
C GLN A 142 -14.08 -16.50 -10.70
N ALA A 143 -13.30 -17.31 -9.99
CA ALA A 143 -11.88 -17.05 -9.77
C ALA A 143 -11.10 -16.92 -11.09
N ILE A 144 -11.31 -17.86 -12.03
CA ILE A 144 -10.70 -17.77 -13.35
C ILE A 144 -11.15 -16.50 -14.07
N LYS A 145 -12.46 -16.24 -14.14
CA LYS A 145 -13.00 -15.07 -14.85
C LYS A 145 -12.43 -13.75 -14.34
N VAL A 146 -12.28 -13.63 -13.02
CA VAL A 146 -11.80 -12.40 -12.36
C VAL A 146 -10.28 -12.27 -12.48
N PHE A 147 -9.54 -13.29 -12.07
CA PHE A 147 -8.09 -13.17 -11.93
C PHE A 147 -7.33 -13.34 -13.24
N TRP A 148 -7.87 -14.11 -14.21
CA TRP A 148 -7.31 -14.20 -15.56
C TRP A 148 -7.21 -12.86 -16.28
N LYS A 149 -8.17 -11.95 -16.03
CA LYS A 149 -8.24 -10.62 -16.64
C LYS A 149 -7.55 -9.54 -15.81
N HIS A 150 -6.92 -9.91 -14.69
CA HIS A 150 -6.26 -8.93 -13.83
C HIS A 150 -5.14 -8.20 -14.60
N PRO A 151 -5.10 -6.84 -14.60
CA PRO A 151 -4.07 -6.07 -15.30
C PRO A 151 -2.64 -6.44 -14.86
N LEU A 152 -2.43 -6.62 -13.55
CA LEU A 152 -1.18 -7.13 -12.98
C LEU A 152 -1.19 -8.66 -13.04
N ARG A 153 -0.53 -9.22 -14.06
CA ARG A 153 -0.54 -10.66 -14.36
C ARG A 153 -0.05 -11.51 -13.18
N ASP A 154 1.06 -11.12 -12.56
CA ASP A 154 1.64 -11.87 -11.44
C ASP A 154 0.68 -11.93 -10.25
N ARG A 155 -0.05 -10.83 -9.99
CA ARG A 155 -1.09 -10.79 -8.94
C ARG A 155 -2.26 -11.70 -9.28
N GLY A 156 -2.75 -11.64 -10.51
CA GLY A 156 -3.82 -12.52 -11.00
C GLY A 156 -3.45 -14.00 -10.89
N TRP A 157 -2.27 -14.39 -11.33
CA TRP A 157 -1.75 -15.76 -11.19
C TRP A 157 -1.54 -16.16 -9.74
N GLY A 158 -1.04 -15.26 -8.89
CA GLY A 158 -0.89 -15.49 -7.46
C GLY A 158 -2.22 -15.82 -6.78
N PHE A 159 -3.28 -15.06 -7.06
CA PHE A 159 -4.62 -15.32 -6.51
C PHE A 159 -5.24 -16.62 -7.05
N LEU A 160 -5.04 -16.94 -8.33
CA LEU A 160 -5.45 -18.22 -8.88
C LEU A 160 -4.70 -19.39 -8.22
N ALA A 161 -3.40 -19.25 -8.03
CA ALA A 161 -2.60 -20.27 -7.35
C ALA A 161 -3.05 -20.46 -5.90
N MET A 162 -3.37 -19.39 -5.17
CA MET A 162 -3.94 -19.47 -3.81
C MET A 162 -5.29 -20.15 -3.77
N LYS A 163 -6.12 -20.05 -4.81
CA LYS A 163 -7.40 -20.77 -4.88
C LYS A 163 -7.23 -22.27 -4.81
N PHE A 164 -6.17 -22.82 -5.43
CA PHE A 164 -5.93 -24.25 -5.56
C PHE A 164 -4.87 -24.79 -4.61
N PHE A 165 -3.87 -23.96 -4.27
CA PHE A 165 -2.71 -24.37 -3.50
C PHE A 165 -2.54 -23.52 -2.24
N ASN A 166 -1.89 -24.07 -1.22
CA ASN A 166 -1.58 -23.36 0.02
C ASN A 166 -0.21 -22.66 -0.05
N ILE A 167 0.03 -21.88 -1.11
CA ILE A 167 1.31 -21.20 -1.36
C ILE A 167 1.63 -20.08 -0.37
N HIS A 168 0.64 -19.62 0.39
CA HIS A 168 0.81 -18.51 1.35
C HIS A 168 1.78 -18.83 2.49
N LYS A 169 1.85 -20.09 2.96
CA LYS A 169 2.69 -20.47 4.10
C LYS A 169 4.21 -20.26 3.87
N PRO A 170 4.84 -20.83 2.80
CA PRO A 170 6.26 -20.61 2.56
C PRO A 170 6.60 -19.16 2.24
N VAL A 171 5.67 -18.42 1.60
CA VAL A 171 5.85 -16.99 1.34
C VAL A 171 5.85 -16.21 2.66
N ALA A 172 4.88 -16.46 3.55
CA ALA A 172 4.81 -15.79 4.86
C ALA A 172 6.05 -16.08 5.72
N ALA A 173 6.56 -17.32 5.72
CA ALA A 173 7.77 -17.68 6.47
C ALA A 173 9.02 -16.90 6.00
N ARG A 174 9.18 -16.72 4.68
CA ARG A 174 10.27 -15.90 4.13
C ARG A 174 10.10 -14.43 4.52
N CYS A 175 8.89 -13.90 4.41
CA CYS A 175 8.60 -12.51 4.75
C CYS A 175 8.79 -12.21 6.23
N TYR A 176 8.52 -13.18 7.11
CA TYR A 176 8.77 -13.05 8.54
C TYR A 176 10.25 -12.78 8.86
N LYS A 177 11.17 -13.45 8.16
CA LYS A 177 12.61 -13.21 8.33
C LYS A 177 12.98 -11.77 7.99
N VAL A 178 12.50 -11.26 6.84
CA VAL A 178 12.75 -9.88 6.41
C VAL A 178 12.16 -8.88 7.43
N LEU A 179 10.95 -9.13 7.92
CA LEU A 179 10.33 -8.28 8.95
C LEU A 179 11.19 -8.20 10.20
N VAL A 180 11.66 -9.35 10.72
CA VAL A 180 12.48 -9.39 11.93
C VAL A 180 13.81 -8.66 11.73
N GLU A 181 14.49 -8.88 10.60
CA GLU A 181 15.73 -8.17 10.25
C GLU A 181 15.50 -6.64 10.18
N SER A 182 14.42 -6.21 9.50
CA SER A 182 14.08 -4.79 9.41
C SER A 182 13.76 -4.16 10.77
N LEU A 183 13.16 -4.91 11.70
CA LEU A 183 12.86 -4.41 13.06
C LEU A 183 14.13 -4.03 13.82
N PHE A 184 15.19 -4.82 13.73
CA PHE A 184 16.47 -4.50 14.37
C PHE A 184 17.11 -3.23 13.77
N ASP A 185 17.03 -3.06 12.45
CA ASP A 185 17.55 -1.88 11.78
C ASP A 185 16.74 -0.62 12.14
N ILE A 186 15.41 -0.75 12.26
CA ILE A 186 14.52 0.33 12.68
C ILE A 186 14.83 0.75 14.11
N GLU A 187 14.91 -0.21 15.05
CA GLU A 187 15.20 0.05 16.47
C GLU A 187 16.52 0.80 16.62
N LYS A 188 17.59 0.31 15.98
CA LYS A 188 18.90 0.95 15.99
C LYS A 188 18.86 2.39 15.46
N ASN A 189 18.13 2.63 14.36
CA ASN A 189 18.00 4.00 13.85
C ASN A 189 17.25 4.94 14.79
N LEU A 190 16.21 4.44 15.48
CA LEU A 190 15.44 5.23 16.44
C LEU A 190 16.24 5.56 17.71
N GLU A 191 17.11 4.67 18.19
CA GLU A 191 18.01 4.96 19.31
C GLU A 191 18.93 6.17 19.03
N ASP A 192 19.39 6.30 17.77
CA ASP A 192 20.28 7.37 17.36
C ASP A 192 19.53 8.68 17.02
N SER A 193 18.30 8.61 16.51
CA SER A 193 17.58 9.76 15.93
C SER A 193 16.45 10.35 16.81
N GLY A 194 16.08 9.68 17.91
CA GLY A 194 15.03 10.13 18.80
C GLY A 194 13.62 9.69 18.37
N PRO A 195 12.55 10.50 18.59
CA PRO A 195 11.16 10.05 18.45
C PRO A 195 10.73 9.80 17.00
N TYR A 196 11.49 10.30 16.02
CA TYR A 196 11.23 10.12 14.59
C TYR A 196 12.42 9.48 13.90
N PHE A 197 12.16 8.67 12.89
CA PHE A 197 13.16 7.81 12.25
C PHE A 197 14.38 8.56 11.68
N LEU A 198 14.17 9.81 11.24
CA LEU A 198 15.26 10.70 10.75
C LEU A 198 15.38 11.98 11.59
N GLY A 199 14.96 11.95 12.87
CA GLY A 199 14.98 13.09 13.76
C GLY A 199 13.83 14.08 13.60
N LYS A 200 13.13 14.04 12.46
CA LYS A 200 11.91 14.81 12.17
C LYS A 200 10.84 13.93 11.57
N PHE A 201 9.57 14.24 11.90
CA PHE A 201 8.43 13.54 11.30
C PHE A 201 8.45 13.70 9.78
N SER A 202 8.32 12.59 9.09
CA SER A 202 8.40 12.50 7.63
C SER A 202 7.56 11.35 7.07
N HIS A 203 7.52 11.19 5.77
CA HIS A 203 6.80 10.08 5.12
C HIS A 203 7.24 8.70 5.64
N ILE A 204 8.52 8.53 5.98
CA ILE A 204 9.00 7.23 6.48
C ILE A 204 8.34 6.84 7.81
N ASP A 205 8.06 7.78 8.70
CA ASP A 205 7.41 7.50 9.98
C ASP A 205 5.99 6.95 9.75
N ILE A 206 5.27 7.47 8.75
CA ILE A 206 3.95 6.94 8.34
C ILE A 206 4.07 5.50 7.86
N ASN A 207 5.06 5.22 6.99
CA ASN A 207 5.25 3.89 6.43
C ASN A 207 5.62 2.88 7.52
N LEU A 208 6.57 3.22 8.39
CA LEU A 208 7.02 2.36 9.49
C LEU A 208 5.90 2.09 10.49
N MET A 209 5.20 3.14 10.95
CA MET A 209 4.07 2.99 11.87
C MET A 209 3.05 1.98 11.33
N LEU A 210 2.64 2.11 10.07
CA LEU A 210 1.62 1.25 9.47
C LEU A 210 2.13 -0.15 9.10
N SER A 211 3.43 -0.31 8.93
CA SER A 211 4.04 -1.63 8.68
C SER A 211 4.18 -2.46 9.95
N LEU A 212 4.11 -1.82 11.15
CA LEU A 212 4.34 -2.44 12.45
C LEU A 212 3.06 -2.65 13.28
N ILE A 213 1.93 -2.08 12.86
CA ILE A 213 0.60 -2.26 13.46
C ILE A 213 -0.17 -3.36 12.75
#